data_bc1311700e67949022bac0cb7761087a
#
_entry.id   bc1311700e67949022bac0cb7761087a
#
_cell.length_a   1.000
_cell.length_b   1.000
_cell.length_c   1.000
_cell.angle_alpha   90.00
_cell.angle_beta   90.00
_cell.angle_gamma   90.00
#
_symmetry.space_group_name_H-M   'P 1'
#
loop_
_entity.id
_entity.type
_entity.pdbx_description
1 polymer ?
#
loop_
_entity_poly.entity_id
_entity_poly.type
_entity_poly.pdbx_seq_one_letter_code
_entity_poly.pdbx_strand_id
1 'polypeptide(L)'
;CGGQATIPMVAAVSRVQPVSYGEIVATVSSRSVGPGTRKNIDEFTRTTAGAVEKIGGAKKGKAIIVINPAEPPLMMRDTVHCLVEGEPKEAEITASVHAMIAEVQKYVPGYRLVNGPVFDGQRVSVFLEVEGLGDYLPKYAGNLDIMTAAAAQTAEEIAREILTGQFVPVPTAAQA
;
A
#
# COMPACT_ATOMS: atom_id res chain seq x y z
N CYS A 1 -3.88 -4.99 -4.97
CA CYS A 1 -2.42 -4.87 -5.08
C CYS A 1 -1.81 -4.62 -3.70
N GLY A 2 -0.85 -5.48 -3.30
CA GLY A 2 -0.17 -5.34 -2.00
C GLY A 2 0.58 -4.02 -1.85
N GLY A 3 1.15 -3.49 -2.93
CA GLY A 3 1.79 -2.18 -2.92
C GLY A 3 0.82 -1.05 -2.62
N GLN A 4 -0.35 -1.04 -3.25
CA GLN A 4 -1.37 -0.01 -3.01
C GLN A 4 -1.89 -0.03 -1.57
N ALA A 5 -1.97 -1.20 -0.95
CA ALA A 5 -2.41 -1.31 0.43
C ALA A 5 -1.34 -0.88 1.44
N THR A 6 -0.07 -1.16 1.19
CA THR A 6 1.00 -1.09 2.19
C THR A 6 1.88 0.16 2.09
N ILE A 7 2.17 0.64 0.89
CA ILE A 7 3.06 1.80 0.69
C ILE A 7 2.54 3.07 1.37
N PRO A 8 1.23 3.36 1.42
CA PRO A 8 0.72 4.49 2.19
C PRO A 8 1.10 4.43 3.68
N MET A 9 1.18 3.24 4.27
CA MET A 9 1.59 3.09 5.67
C MET A 9 3.08 3.35 5.87
N VAL A 10 3.93 2.88 4.94
CA VAL A 10 5.37 3.24 4.97
C VAL A 10 5.53 4.76 4.88
N ALA A 11 4.82 5.40 3.95
CA ALA A 11 4.82 6.87 3.81
C ALA A 11 4.30 7.59 5.07
N ALA A 12 3.28 7.03 5.72
CA ALA A 12 2.75 7.59 6.98
C ALA A 12 3.79 7.59 8.11
N VAL A 13 4.65 6.57 8.17
CA VAL A 13 5.74 6.51 9.14
C VAL A 13 6.89 7.43 8.71
N SER A 14 7.33 7.34 7.46
CA SER A 14 8.52 8.04 6.96
C SER A 14 8.38 9.55 6.94
N ARG A 15 7.17 10.09 6.75
CA ARG A 15 6.93 11.55 6.83
C ARG A 15 7.07 12.12 8.25
N VAL A 16 7.05 11.28 9.28
CA VAL A 16 7.26 11.68 10.68
C VAL A 16 8.71 11.50 11.09
N GLN A 17 9.31 10.39 10.68
CA GLN A 17 10.65 10.01 11.12
C GLN A 17 11.34 9.19 10.03
N PRO A 18 12.65 9.41 9.77
CA PRO A 18 13.38 8.64 8.77
C PRO A 18 13.29 7.13 8.99
N VAL A 19 13.01 6.39 7.92
CA VAL A 19 12.91 4.93 7.90
C VAL A 19 14.14 4.35 7.19
N SER A 20 14.97 3.62 7.94
CA SER A 20 16.16 2.97 7.38
C SER A 20 15.82 1.74 6.54
N TYR A 21 14.77 1.01 6.91
CA TYR A 21 14.29 -0.19 6.24
C TYR A 21 12.78 -0.30 6.32
N GLY A 22 12.14 -0.56 5.19
CA GLY A 22 10.71 -0.84 5.08
C GLY A 22 10.46 -2.22 4.47
N GLU A 23 9.64 -3.04 5.11
CA GLU A 23 9.22 -4.34 4.58
C GLU A 23 7.70 -4.43 4.55
N ILE A 24 7.18 -4.97 3.46
CA ILE A 24 5.75 -5.28 3.35
C ILE A 24 5.55 -6.77 3.10
N VAL A 25 4.54 -7.33 3.74
CA VAL A 25 4.08 -8.68 3.50
C VAL A 25 2.61 -8.61 3.09
N ALA A 26 2.33 -8.86 1.82
CA ALA A 26 0.96 -8.88 1.30
C ALA A 26 0.45 -10.32 1.24
N THR A 27 -0.61 -10.62 1.97
CA THR A 27 -1.26 -11.92 1.98
C THR A 27 -2.60 -11.85 1.27
N VAL A 28 -2.72 -12.58 0.18
CA VAL A 28 -3.92 -12.59 -0.68
C VAL A 28 -4.47 -13.99 -0.86
N SER A 29 -5.79 -14.10 -1.06
CA SER A 29 -6.39 -15.39 -1.41
C SER A 29 -5.85 -15.91 -2.74
N SER A 30 -5.55 -17.20 -2.79
CA SER A 30 -5.15 -17.90 -4.02
C SER A 30 -6.18 -17.71 -5.16
N ARG A 31 -7.46 -17.58 -4.83
CA ARG A 31 -8.55 -17.37 -5.79
C ARG A 31 -8.53 -15.99 -6.46
N SER A 32 -7.91 -14.99 -5.83
CA SER A 32 -7.79 -13.63 -6.37
C SER A 32 -6.46 -13.37 -7.09
N VAL A 33 -5.66 -14.41 -7.36
CA VAL A 33 -4.37 -14.31 -8.02
C VAL A 33 -4.39 -15.10 -9.32
N GLY A 34 -4.42 -14.38 -10.43
CA GLY A 34 -4.43 -14.95 -11.77
C GLY A 34 -3.06 -15.48 -12.22
N PRO A 35 -3.03 -16.17 -13.39
CA PRO A 35 -1.80 -16.74 -13.94
C PRO A 35 -0.73 -15.69 -14.26
N GLY A 36 -1.12 -14.47 -14.63
CA GLY A 36 -0.19 -13.37 -14.89
C GLY A 36 0.66 -13.02 -13.67
N THR A 37 0.04 -12.81 -12.51
CA THR A 37 0.76 -12.52 -11.25
C THR A 37 1.65 -13.69 -10.84
N ARG A 38 1.17 -14.93 -10.95
CA ARG A 38 1.94 -16.12 -10.60
C ARG A 38 3.20 -16.27 -11.46
N LYS A 39 3.11 -15.91 -12.73
CA LYS A 39 4.24 -15.96 -13.67
C LYS A 39 5.24 -14.83 -13.43
N ASN A 40 4.81 -13.71 -12.87
CA ASN A 40 5.60 -12.48 -12.72
C ASN A 40 5.78 -12.08 -11.23
N ILE A 41 5.84 -13.04 -10.31
CA ILE A 41 6.02 -12.75 -8.86
C ILE A 41 7.31 -11.95 -8.60
N ASP A 42 8.40 -12.26 -9.30
CA ASP A 42 9.67 -11.54 -9.15
C ASP A 42 9.57 -10.07 -9.56
N GLU A 43 8.77 -9.76 -10.55
CA GLU A 43 8.50 -8.37 -10.95
C GLU A 43 7.72 -7.64 -9.87
N PHE A 44 6.68 -8.27 -9.30
CA PHE A 44 5.94 -7.70 -8.17
C PHE A 44 6.88 -7.37 -7.01
N THR A 45 7.75 -8.29 -6.60
CA THR A 45 8.63 -8.09 -5.45
C THR A 45 9.63 -6.98 -5.70
N ARG A 46 10.21 -6.89 -6.90
CA ARG A 46 11.16 -5.82 -7.26
C ARG A 46 10.51 -4.45 -7.36
N THR A 47 9.40 -4.35 -8.08
CA THR A 47 8.70 -3.07 -8.29
C THR A 47 8.10 -2.54 -7.00
N THR A 48 7.53 -3.42 -6.17
CA THR A 48 6.97 -3.02 -4.88
C THR A 48 8.06 -2.64 -3.88
N ALA A 49 9.18 -3.36 -3.82
CA ALA A 49 10.32 -2.96 -3.00
C ALA A 49 10.86 -1.58 -3.41
N GLY A 50 10.99 -1.33 -4.71
CA GLY A 50 11.37 -0.02 -5.24
C GLY A 50 10.37 1.09 -4.90
N ALA A 51 9.08 0.78 -4.85
CA ALA A 51 8.05 1.74 -4.46
C ALA A 51 8.06 2.02 -2.94
N VAL A 52 8.39 1.03 -2.10
CA VAL A 52 8.64 1.25 -0.66
C VAL A 52 9.75 2.27 -0.44
N GLU A 53 10.79 2.24 -1.29
CA GLU A 53 11.88 3.22 -1.24
C GLU A 53 11.45 4.59 -1.81
N LYS A 54 11.00 4.62 -3.06
CA LYS A 54 10.79 5.86 -3.83
C LYS A 54 9.54 6.64 -3.41
N ILE A 55 8.50 5.94 -3.01
CA ILE A 55 7.19 6.52 -2.65
C ILE A 55 6.98 6.43 -1.14
N GLY A 56 7.28 5.28 -0.55
CA GLY A 56 7.19 5.07 0.90
C GLY A 56 8.23 5.83 1.71
N GLY A 57 9.35 6.21 1.11
CA GLY A 57 10.40 7.00 1.76
C GLY A 57 11.37 6.20 2.63
N ALA A 58 11.35 4.86 2.56
CA ALA A 58 12.35 4.03 3.23
C ALA A 58 13.67 4.04 2.47
N LYS A 59 14.81 4.02 3.17
CA LYS A 59 16.13 3.95 2.53
C LYS A 59 16.37 2.61 1.83
N LYS A 60 15.79 1.54 2.38
CA LYS A 60 15.83 0.19 1.82
C LYS A 60 14.44 -0.44 1.90
N GLY A 61 13.99 -1.02 0.79
CA GLY A 61 12.68 -1.65 0.68
C GLY A 61 12.76 -3.16 0.46
N LYS A 62 11.77 -3.88 0.99
CA LYS A 62 11.51 -5.29 0.69
C LYS A 62 10.02 -5.54 0.55
N ALA A 63 9.65 -6.42 -0.37
CA ALA A 63 8.27 -6.84 -0.55
C ALA A 63 8.18 -8.36 -0.60
N ILE A 64 7.18 -8.90 0.08
CA ILE A 64 6.86 -10.33 0.11
C ILE A 64 5.39 -10.47 -0.25
N ILE A 65 5.06 -11.45 -1.09
CA ILE A 65 3.68 -11.85 -1.36
C ILE A 65 3.45 -13.27 -0.85
N VAL A 66 2.35 -13.46 -0.14
CA VAL A 66 1.86 -14.76 0.30
C VAL A 66 0.55 -15.06 -0.41
N ILE A 67 0.55 -16.09 -1.23
CA ILE A 67 -0.65 -16.58 -1.90
C ILE A 67 -1.25 -17.70 -1.05
N ASN A 68 -2.36 -17.40 -0.38
CA ASN A 68 -2.96 -18.29 0.62
C ASN A 68 -4.07 -19.15 0.00
N PRO A 69 -3.98 -20.49 0.07
CA PRO A 69 -4.97 -21.41 -0.48
C PRO A 69 -6.13 -21.76 0.47
N ALA A 70 -6.26 -21.08 1.62
CA ALA A 70 -7.29 -21.40 2.60
C ALA A 70 -8.72 -21.36 2.03
N GLU A 71 -9.56 -22.25 2.55
CA GLU A 71 -10.99 -22.33 2.30
C GLU A 71 -11.76 -22.25 3.62
N PRO A 72 -12.72 -21.31 3.77
CA PRO A 72 -13.10 -20.29 2.79
C PRO A 72 -11.99 -19.28 2.50
N PRO A 73 -12.02 -18.59 1.34
CA PRO A 73 -11.01 -17.60 0.96
C PRO A 73 -10.90 -16.50 2.02
N LEU A 74 -9.67 -16.20 2.45
CA LEU A 74 -9.44 -15.12 3.41
C LEU A 74 -9.49 -13.74 2.72
N MET A 75 -9.89 -12.71 3.48
CA MET A 75 -9.71 -11.33 3.08
C MET A 75 -8.22 -11.00 2.94
N MET A 76 -7.88 -10.06 2.07
CA MET A 76 -6.51 -9.58 1.95
C MET A 76 -6.03 -9.04 3.30
N ARG A 77 -4.87 -9.52 3.75
CA ARG A 77 -4.20 -9.08 4.99
C ARG A 77 -2.76 -8.73 4.70
N ASP A 78 -2.38 -7.55 5.16
CA ASP A 78 -1.07 -7.03 4.91
C ASP A 78 -0.38 -6.60 6.19
N THR A 79 0.93 -6.80 6.23
CA THR A 79 1.78 -6.35 7.32
C THR A 79 2.82 -5.40 6.77
N VAL A 80 3.04 -4.30 7.47
CA VAL A 80 4.10 -3.33 7.18
C VAL A 80 5.03 -3.27 8.38
N HIS A 81 6.32 -3.39 8.14
CA HIS A 81 7.37 -3.17 9.13
C HIS A 81 8.27 -2.03 8.68
N CYS A 82 8.47 -1.06 9.57
CA CYS A 82 9.39 0.06 9.35
C CYS A 82 10.42 0.08 10.48
N LEU A 83 11.71 0.12 10.14
CA LEU A 83 12.76 0.43 11.10
C LEU A 83 13.04 1.93 11.05
N VAL A 84 12.65 2.64 12.07
CA VAL A 84 12.89 4.09 12.20
C VAL A 84 14.28 4.38 12.77
N GLU A 85 14.83 5.54 12.43
CA GLU A 85 16.12 5.97 12.95
C GLU A 85 15.94 6.68 14.30
N GLY A 86 16.61 6.18 15.33
CA GLY A 86 16.49 6.68 16.71
C GLY A 86 15.28 6.11 17.45
N GLU A 87 14.91 6.75 18.55
CA GLU A 87 13.74 6.36 19.35
C GLU A 87 12.44 6.71 18.60
N PRO A 88 11.46 5.78 18.49
CA PRO A 88 10.23 6.07 17.77
C PRO A 88 9.42 7.20 18.39
N LYS A 89 8.99 8.13 17.57
CA LYS A 89 8.01 9.16 17.94
C LYS A 89 6.60 8.58 17.92
N GLU A 90 6.31 7.71 18.89
CA GLU A 90 5.14 6.85 18.92
C GLU A 90 3.81 7.60 18.69
N ALA A 91 3.59 8.70 19.43
CA ALA A 91 2.35 9.46 19.34
C ALA A 91 2.16 10.10 17.94
N GLU A 92 3.24 10.69 17.39
CA GLU A 92 3.21 11.34 16.06
C GLU A 92 3.04 10.30 14.95
N ILE A 93 3.73 9.16 15.03
CA ILE A 93 3.61 8.05 14.08
C ILE A 93 2.19 7.48 14.13
N THR A 94 1.64 7.26 15.32
CA THR A 94 0.27 6.76 15.49
C THR A 94 -0.74 7.70 14.86
N ALA A 95 -0.65 9.00 15.15
CA ALA A 95 -1.54 10.00 14.55
C ALA A 95 -1.41 10.03 13.01
N SER A 96 -0.19 9.95 12.50
CA SER A 96 0.09 9.93 11.05
C SER A 96 -0.48 8.69 10.35
N VAL A 97 -0.35 7.51 10.97
CA VAL A 97 -0.92 6.26 10.44
C VAL A 97 -2.45 6.33 10.42
N HIS A 98 -3.10 6.78 11.49
CA HIS A 98 -4.57 6.93 11.52
C HIS A 98 -5.06 7.95 10.50
N ALA A 99 -4.37 9.07 10.33
CA ALA A 99 -4.71 10.05 9.31
C ALA A 99 -4.61 9.45 7.89
N MET A 100 -3.56 8.68 7.61
CA MET A 100 -3.41 8.02 6.31
C MET A 100 -4.48 6.94 6.07
N ILE A 101 -4.85 6.17 7.10
CA ILE A 101 -5.97 5.21 7.01
C ILE A 101 -7.24 5.95 6.57
N ALA A 102 -7.57 7.07 7.21
CA ALA A 102 -8.75 7.86 6.87
C ALA A 102 -8.72 8.40 5.43
N GLU A 103 -7.54 8.79 4.92
CA GLU A 103 -7.39 9.21 3.53
C GLU A 103 -7.63 8.05 2.54
N VAL A 104 -7.04 6.89 2.79
CA VAL A 104 -7.23 5.72 1.93
C VAL A 104 -8.68 5.25 1.94
N GLN A 105 -9.36 5.31 3.08
CA GLN A 105 -10.77 4.93 3.22
C GLN A 105 -11.72 5.77 2.36
N LYS A 106 -11.33 6.96 1.93
CA LYS A 106 -12.15 7.79 1.04
C LYS A 106 -12.41 7.12 -0.31
N TYR A 107 -11.47 6.33 -0.80
CA TYR A 107 -11.59 5.61 -2.07
C TYR A 107 -11.56 4.08 -1.94
N VAL A 108 -11.19 3.56 -0.77
CA VAL A 108 -11.24 2.13 -0.43
C VAL A 108 -11.96 1.95 0.91
N PRO A 109 -13.31 1.95 0.95
CA PRO A 109 -14.06 1.88 2.21
C PRO A 109 -13.75 0.65 3.06
N GLY A 110 -13.34 -0.47 2.42
CA GLY A 110 -12.97 -1.72 3.10
C GLY A 110 -11.53 -1.78 3.63
N TYR A 111 -10.77 -0.66 3.56
CA TYR A 111 -9.42 -0.57 4.11
C TYR A 111 -9.45 -0.38 5.62
N ARG A 112 -8.86 -1.30 6.36
CA ARG A 112 -8.96 -1.30 7.84
C ARG A 112 -7.61 -1.53 8.50
N LEU A 113 -7.35 -0.75 9.55
CA LEU A 113 -6.30 -1.06 10.52
C LEU A 113 -6.79 -2.17 11.44
N VAL A 114 -6.17 -3.34 11.37
CA VAL A 114 -6.52 -4.48 12.24
C VAL A 114 -5.83 -4.37 13.59
N ASN A 115 -4.56 -3.96 13.55
CA ASN A 115 -3.75 -3.75 14.76
C ASN A 115 -2.60 -2.80 14.45
N GLY A 116 -2.15 -2.07 15.46
CA GLY A 116 -1.00 -1.18 15.37
C GLY A 116 -1.37 0.30 15.31
N PRO A 117 -0.34 1.17 15.14
CA PRO A 117 1.07 0.81 15.12
C PRO A 117 1.52 0.11 16.40
N VAL A 118 2.30 -0.96 16.26
CA VAL A 118 2.95 -1.67 17.36
C VAL A 118 4.43 -1.32 17.34
N PHE A 119 4.95 -0.87 18.46
CA PHE A 119 6.34 -0.45 18.62
C PHE A 119 7.12 -1.53 19.38
N ASP A 120 8.27 -1.92 18.80
CA ASP A 120 9.20 -2.88 19.41
C ASP A 120 10.63 -2.40 19.11
N GLY A 121 11.23 -1.68 20.06
CA GLY A 121 12.44 -0.91 19.83
C GLY A 121 12.22 0.07 18.67
N GLN A 122 13.08 0.05 17.67
CA GLN A 122 12.98 0.91 16.47
C GLN A 122 12.00 0.37 15.41
N ARG A 123 11.40 -0.80 15.64
CA ARG A 123 10.46 -1.39 14.68
C ARG A 123 9.05 -0.92 14.93
N VAL A 124 8.45 -0.34 13.91
CA VAL A 124 7.03 0.03 13.85
C VAL A 124 6.32 -0.98 12.95
N SER A 125 5.28 -1.63 13.46
CA SER A 125 4.51 -2.63 12.72
C SER A 125 3.05 -2.20 12.59
N VAL A 126 2.50 -2.29 11.38
CA VAL A 126 1.11 -1.95 11.07
C VAL A 126 0.46 -3.16 10.39
N PHE A 127 -0.71 -3.55 10.86
CA PHE A 127 -1.45 -4.69 10.34
C PHE A 127 -2.77 -4.24 9.74
N LEU A 128 -2.99 -4.61 8.48
CA LEU A 128 -4.10 -4.13 7.66
C LEU A 128 -4.97 -5.29 7.17
N GLU A 129 -6.21 -4.97 6.89
CA GLU A 129 -7.11 -5.83 6.12
C GLU A 129 -7.78 -4.98 5.05
N VAL A 130 -7.92 -5.53 3.85
CA VAL A 130 -8.60 -4.88 2.73
C VAL A 130 -9.74 -5.78 2.25
N GLU A 131 -10.94 -5.37 2.57
CA GLU A 131 -12.17 -5.97 2.06
C GLU A 131 -12.55 -5.29 0.74
N GLY A 132 -12.79 -6.09 -0.31
CA GLY A 132 -13.31 -5.59 -1.58
C GLY A 132 -14.77 -5.14 -1.46
N LEU A 133 -15.23 -4.33 -2.41
CA LEU A 133 -16.62 -3.82 -2.44
C LEU A 133 -17.65 -4.95 -2.55
N GLY A 134 -17.32 -6.02 -3.28
CA GLY A 134 -18.24 -7.14 -3.48
C GLY A 134 -19.24 -6.91 -4.62
N ASP A 135 -19.05 -5.86 -5.43
CA ASP A 135 -19.96 -5.52 -6.54
C ASP A 135 -19.76 -6.46 -7.74
N TYR A 136 -18.56 -6.50 -8.28
CA TYR A 136 -18.19 -7.36 -9.41
C TYR A 136 -17.33 -8.54 -8.97
N LEU A 137 -16.35 -8.26 -8.12
CA LEU A 137 -15.46 -9.27 -7.53
C LEU A 137 -15.91 -9.62 -6.12
N PRO A 138 -15.66 -10.86 -5.65
CA PRO A 138 -15.95 -11.22 -4.28
C PRO A 138 -15.16 -10.36 -3.28
N LYS A 139 -15.70 -10.16 -2.08
CA LYS A 139 -15.10 -9.34 -1.03
C LYS A 139 -13.66 -9.73 -0.66
N TYR A 140 -13.29 -11.01 -0.79
CA TYR A 140 -11.92 -11.45 -0.56
C TYR A 140 -10.91 -10.95 -1.62
N ALA A 141 -11.39 -10.43 -2.75
CA ALA A 141 -10.57 -9.89 -3.83
C ALA A 141 -10.21 -8.40 -3.63
N GLY A 142 -10.07 -7.95 -2.40
CA GLY A 142 -9.66 -6.58 -2.07
C GLY A 142 -8.35 -6.13 -2.71
N ASN A 143 -7.46 -7.07 -3.03
CA ASN A 143 -6.23 -6.80 -3.78
C ASN A 143 -6.46 -6.31 -5.22
N LEU A 144 -7.57 -6.68 -5.83
CA LEU A 144 -7.96 -6.23 -7.16
C LEU A 144 -8.76 -4.92 -7.08
N ASP A 145 -9.73 -4.84 -6.20
CA ASP A 145 -10.54 -3.63 -6.02
C ASP A 145 -9.71 -2.41 -5.62
N ILE A 146 -8.75 -2.55 -4.69
CA ILE A 146 -7.87 -1.43 -4.31
C ILE A 146 -7.03 -0.93 -5.49
N MET A 147 -6.65 -1.80 -6.42
CA MET A 147 -5.86 -1.39 -7.58
C MET A 147 -6.66 -0.49 -8.52
N THR A 148 -7.91 -0.85 -8.82
CA THR A 148 -8.79 -0.04 -9.66
C THR A 148 -9.23 1.24 -8.97
N ALA A 149 -9.56 1.18 -7.69
CA ALA A 149 -9.91 2.35 -6.88
C ALA A 149 -8.77 3.36 -6.80
N ALA A 150 -7.54 2.90 -6.56
CA ALA A 150 -6.37 3.77 -6.51
C ALA A 150 -6.07 4.41 -7.88
N ALA A 151 -6.25 3.67 -8.97
CA ALA A 151 -6.07 4.21 -10.32
C ALA A 151 -7.11 5.31 -10.62
N ALA A 152 -8.38 5.08 -10.28
CA ALA A 152 -9.43 6.07 -10.44
C ALA A 152 -9.17 7.32 -9.60
N GLN A 153 -8.82 7.17 -8.32
CA GLN A 153 -8.48 8.28 -7.44
C GLN A 153 -7.28 9.10 -7.97
N THR A 154 -6.24 8.41 -8.45
CA THR A 154 -5.08 9.10 -9.04
C THR A 154 -5.48 9.92 -10.27
N ALA A 155 -6.34 9.38 -11.14
CA ALA A 155 -6.83 10.11 -12.30
C ALA A 155 -7.64 11.35 -11.91
N GLU A 156 -8.49 11.25 -10.89
CA GLU A 156 -9.26 12.39 -10.35
C GLU A 156 -8.35 13.48 -9.78
N GLU A 157 -7.31 13.12 -9.02
CA GLU A 157 -6.35 14.10 -8.48
C GLU A 157 -5.57 14.81 -9.61
N ILE A 158 -5.07 14.06 -10.60
CA ILE A 158 -4.40 14.64 -11.76
C ILE A 158 -5.35 15.59 -12.51
N ALA A 159 -6.61 15.23 -12.71
CA ALA A 159 -7.59 16.08 -13.37
C ALA A 159 -7.83 17.39 -12.59
N ARG A 160 -7.92 17.32 -11.26
CA ARG A 160 -8.05 18.52 -10.41
C ARG A 160 -6.84 19.43 -10.51
N GLU A 161 -5.64 18.87 -10.45
CA GLU A 161 -4.40 19.65 -10.57
C GLU A 161 -4.25 20.32 -11.94
N ILE A 162 -4.68 19.64 -13.02
CA ILE A 162 -4.73 20.24 -14.37
C ILE A 162 -5.71 21.42 -14.38
N LEU A 163 -6.92 21.26 -13.83
CA LEU A 163 -7.95 22.31 -13.81
C LEU A 163 -7.54 23.50 -12.96
N THR A 164 -6.77 23.31 -11.92
CA THR A 164 -6.25 24.37 -11.04
C THR A 164 -4.93 24.97 -11.54
N GLY A 165 -4.35 24.45 -12.63
CA GLY A 165 -3.07 24.90 -13.18
C GLY A 165 -1.85 24.52 -12.34
N GLN A 166 -2.00 23.62 -11.38
CA GLN A 166 -0.89 23.12 -10.55
C GLN A 166 -0.09 22.04 -11.26
N PHE A 167 -0.72 21.28 -12.14
CA PHE A 167 -0.06 20.27 -12.96
C PHE A 167 -0.08 20.68 -14.44
N VAL A 168 1.11 20.84 -15.00
CA VAL A 168 1.29 21.04 -16.44
C VAL A 168 1.85 19.74 -17.04
N PRO A 169 1.06 18.99 -17.83
CA PRO A 169 1.56 17.78 -18.49
C PRO A 169 2.78 18.12 -19.34
N VAL A 170 3.89 17.43 -19.11
CA VAL A 170 5.03 17.52 -20.02
C VAL A 170 4.61 16.88 -21.33
N PRO A 171 4.67 17.58 -22.47
CA PRO A 171 4.36 16.96 -23.77
C PRO A 171 5.26 15.74 -23.96
N THR A 172 4.67 14.57 -24.15
CA THR A 172 5.42 13.41 -24.61
C THR A 172 6.02 13.79 -25.94
N ALA A 173 7.35 13.80 -26.04
CA ALA A 173 8.00 13.98 -27.33
C ALA A 173 7.37 12.93 -28.26
N ALA A 174 6.62 13.40 -29.25
CA ALA A 174 6.12 12.55 -30.30
C ALA A 174 7.34 11.80 -30.86
N GLN A 175 7.28 10.49 -30.85
CA GLN A 175 8.28 9.68 -31.51
C GLN A 175 8.31 10.14 -32.98
N ALA A 176 9.36 10.85 -33.32
CA ALA A 176 9.66 11.20 -34.72
C ALA A 176 10.21 9.96 -35.42
#